data_9d8f9aaf4e3435aa10b22f31ead99076
#
_entry.id   9d8f9aaf4e3435aa10b22f31ead99076
#
_cell.length_a   1.000
_cell.length_b   1.000
_cell.length_c   1.000
_cell.angle_alpha   90.00
_cell.angle_beta   90.00
_cell.angle_gamma   90.00
#
_symmetry.space_group_name_H-M   'P 1'
#
loop_
_entity.id
_entity.type
_entity.pdbx_description
1 polymer ?
#
loop_
_entity_poly.entity_id
_entity_poly.type
_entity_poly.pdbx_seq_one_letter_code
_entity_poly.pdbx_strand_id
1 'polypeptide(L)'
;KRYREKAAMMTTAVNVPLRQITRYDLNIASGIIHSAKENEITSIITGLHHKANITDSFFGVLAGHLLKRLNCELIISKFLIPVHTLKRIVVAVPPKAEYESGFPRWMEHFCRMGSTLGCRVHFFANEKTTAHLQTLIKKKHKQVLTDFSLLEDWNDLLVLTGQVSYDHLLVIISARPGTLSYDSSFEKLPRQLSK
;
A
#
# COMPACT_ATOMS: atom_id res chain seq x y z
N LYS A 1 -25.41 -5.90 6.49
CA LYS A 1 -26.34 -5.26 5.56
C LYS A 1 -25.86 -3.85 5.18
N ARG A 2 -25.74 -2.92 6.14
CA ARG A 2 -25.35 -1.50 5.92
C ARG A 2 -24.06 -1.29 5.12
N TYR A 3 -22.98 -2.05 5.38
CA TYR A 3 -21.70 -1.90 4.67
C TYR A 3 -21.79 -2.35 3.22
N ARG A 4 -22.59 -3.38 2.91
CA ARG A 4 -22.79 -3.87 1.55
C ARG A 4 -23.54 -2.84 0.70
N GLU A 5 -24.60 -2.26 1.26
CA GLU A 5 -25.39 -1.20 0.61
C GLU A 5 -24.52 0.02 0.31
N LYS A 6 -23.71 0.47 1.28
CA LYS A 6 -22.78 1.58 1.09
C LYS A 6 -21.74 1.28 0.01
N ALA A 7 -21.15 0.09 -0.01
CA ALA A 7 -20.19 -0.30 -1.06
C ALA A 7 -20.87 -0.32 -2.43
N ALA A 8 -22.07 -0.86 -2.56
CA ALA A 8 -22.81 -0.85 -3.83
C ALA A 8 -23.09 0.56 -4.33
N MET A 9 -23.52 1.47 -3.47
CA MET A 9 -23.73 2.87 -3.83
C MET A 9 -22.44 3.54 -4.33
N MET A 10 -21.33 3.34 -3.63
CA MET A 10 -20.03 3.94 -4.00
C MET A 10 -19.53 3.42 -5.34
N THR A 11 -19.62 2.12 -5.60
CA THR A 11 -19.14 1.52 -6.85
C THR A 11 -20.02 1.90 -8.05
N THR A 12 -21.33 2.03 -7.85
CA THR A 12 -22.25 2.53 -8.87
C THR A 12 -21.91 3.97 -9.25
N ALA A 13 -21.61 4.84 -8.29
CA ALA A 13 -21.27 6.24 -8.52
C ALA A 13 -20.00 6.42 -9.38
N VAL A 14 -19.06 5.48 -9.34
CA VAL A 14 -17.79 5.52 -10.10
C VAL A 14 -17.75 4.51 -11.25
N ASN A 15 -18.87 3.88 -11.57
CA ASN A 15 -19.01 2.87 -12.63
C ASN A 15 -17.98 1.73 -12.53
N VAL A 16 -17.75 1.23 -11.31
CA VAL A 16 -16.87 0.09 -11.06
C VAL A 16 -17.72 -1.13 -10.71
N PRO A 17 -17.54 -2.28 -11.38
CA PRO A 17 -18.29 -3.49 -11.07
C PRO A 17 -17.97 -3.98 -9.65
N LEU A 18 -19.01 -4.31 -8.88
CA LEU A 18 -18.91 -4.87 -7.53
C LEU A 18 -19.46 -6.27 -7.49
N ARG A 19 -18.63 -7.23 -7.14
CA ARG A 19 -19.05 -8.60 -6.80
C ARG A 19 -18.98 -8.79 -5.30
N GLN A 20 -20.11 -9.06 -4.65
CA GLN A 20 -20.19 -9.35 -3.22
C GLN A 20 -20.07 -10.85 -2.98
N ILE A 21 -19.10 -11.26 -2.18
CA ILE A 21 -18.87 -12.65 -1.81
C ILE A 21 -19.16 -12.80 -0.32
N THR A 22 -19.97 -13.80 0.02
CA THR A 22 -20.20 -14.25 1.39
C THR A 22 -19.69 -15.67 1.51
N ARG A 23 -18.84 -15.93 2.50
CA ARG A 23 -18.22 -17.23 2.69
C ARG A 23 -18.23 -17.61 4.17
N TYR A 24 -18.43 -18.88 4.44
CA TYR A 24 -18.17 -19.49 5.74
C TYR A 24 -16.85 -20.25 5.67
N ASP A 25 -15.97 -20.00 6.63
CA ASP A 25 -14.67 -20.65 6.69
C ASP A 25 -14.22 -20.78 8.15
N LEU A 26 -13.14 -21.53 8.40
CA LEU A 26 -12.59 -21.76 9.75
C LEU A 26 -12.23 -20.44 10.47
N ASN A 27 -11.71 -19.48 9.74
CA ASN A 27 -11.41 -18.13 10.22
C ASN A 27 -11.37 -17.14 9.05
N ILE A 28 -11.29 -15.86 9.37
CA ILE A 28 -11.30 -14.77 8.39
C ILE A 28 -10.15 -14.89 7.40
N ALA A 29 -8.93 -15.20 7.88
CA ALA A 29 -7.76 -15.32 7.01
C ALA A 29 -7.93 -16.43 5.97
N SER A 30 -8.39 -17.62 6.39
CA SER A 30 -8.66 -18.74 5.49
C SER A 30 -9.72 -18.39 4.45
N GLY A 31 -10.80 -17.72 4.87
CA GLY A 31 -11.86 -17.28 3.95
C GLY A 31 -11.34 -16.31 2.89
N ILE A 32 -10.51 -15.35 3.26
CA ILE A 32 -9.89 -14.43 2.31
C ILE A 32 -8.94 -15.18 1.37
N ILE A 33 -8.08 -16.06 1.89
CA ILE A 33 -7.11 -16.83 1.10
C ILE A 33 -7.83 -17.72 0.06
N HIS A 34 -8.85 -18.45 0.46
CA HIS A 34 -9.63 -19.29 -0.44
C HIS A 34 -10.33 -18.43 -1.51
N SER A 35 -11.02 -17.36 -1.09
CA SER A 35 -11.66 -16.44 -2.05
C SER A 35 -10.69 -15.82 -3.02
N ALA A 36 -9.48 -15.44 -2.56
CA ALA A 36 -8.46 -14.85 -3.40
C ALA A 36 -7.96 -15.84 -4.46
N LYS A 37 -7.73 -17.11 -4.08
CA LYS A 37 -7.29 -18.15 -5.02
C LYS A 37 -8.37 -18.53 -6.03
N GLU A 38 -9.61 -18.72 -5.56
CA GLU A 38 -10.75 -19.10 -6.41
C GLU A 38 -11.12 -18.03 -7.44
N ASN A 39 -10.84 -16.76 -7.16
CA ASN A 39 -11.18 -15.65 -8.03
C ASN A 39 -9.94 -14.98 -8.66
N GLU A 40 -8.77 -15.60 -8.57
CA GLU A 40 -7.52 -15.12 -9.15
C GLU A 40 -7.21 -13.66 -8.80
N ILE A 41 -7.42 -13.29 -7.53
CA ILE A 41 -7.27 -11.92 -7.07
C ILE A 41 -5.82 -11.47 -7.18
N THR A 42 -5.61 -10.29 -7.76
CA THR A 42 -4.29 -9.70 -7.98
C THR A 42 -3.87 -8.74 -6.87
N SER A 43 -4.82 -8.12 -6.15
CA SER A 43 -4.56 -7.18 -5.07
C SER A 43 -5.61 -7.31 -3.96
N ILE A 44 -5.18 -7.21 -2.72
CA ILE A 44 -6.05 -7.19 -1.53
C ILE A 44 -5.83 -5.90 -0.79
N ILE A 45 -6.92 -5.21 -0.45
CA ILE A 45 -6.89 -4.02 0.40
C ILE A 45 -7.56 -4.38 1.73
N THR A 46 -6.87 -4.16 2.83
CA THR A 46 -7.40 -4.37 4.17
C THR A 46 -7.09 -3.19 5.07
N GLY A 47 -7.97 -2.94 6.04
CA GLY A 47 -7.71 -1.95 7.08
C GLY A 47 -6.65 -2.41 8.06
N LEU A 48 -5.92 -1.47 8.64
CA LEU A 48 -5.03 -1.74 9.75
C LEU A 48 -5.88 -1.97 11.01
N HIS A 49 -5.93 -3.20 11.49
CA HIS A 49 -6.64 -3.53 12.73
C HIS A 49 -5.77 -3.21 13.94
N HIS A 50 -6.38 -2.64 14.98
CA HIS A 50 -5.71 -2.48 16.27
C HIS A 50 -5.33 -3.85 16.85
N LYS A 51 -4.16 -3.90 17.49
CA LYS A 51 -3.70 -5.10 18.17
C LYS A 51 -4.65 -5.49 19.29
N ALA A 52 -5.00 -6.76 19.34
CA ALA A 52 -5.70 -7.32 20.50
C ALA A 52 -4.73 -7.56 21.67
N ASN A 53 -3.45 -7.88 21.38
CA ASN A 53 -2.41 -8.17 22.38
C ASN A 53 -1.07 -7.56 22.01
N ILE A 54 -0.22 -7.33 23.03
CA ILE A 54 1.12 -6.75 22.90
C ILE A 54 2.07 -7.65 22.06
N THR A 55 1.80 -8.94 22.00
CA THR A 55 2.57 -9.95 21.25
C THR A 55 2.20 -10.06 19.78
N ASP A 56 1.09 -9.46 19.34
CA ASP A 56 0.68 -9.51 17.95
C ASP A 56 1.65 -8.73 17.06
N SER A 57 1.98 -9.31 15.91
CA SER A 57 2.76 -8.61 14.90
C SER A 57 2.04 -7.33 14.49
N PHE A 58 2.76 -6.33 14.06
CA PHE A 58 2.19 -5.03 13.69
C PHE A 58 1.08 -5.10 12.63
N PHE A 59 1.26 -5.95 11.65
CA PHE A 59 0.23 -6.16 10.64
C PHE A 59 -0.99 -6.93 11.18
N GLY A 60 -0.95 -7.35 12.45
CA GLY A 60 -1.94 -8.23 13.04
C GLY A 60 -1.82 -9.67 12.50
N VAL A 61 -2.45 -10.58 13.22
CA VAL A 61 -2.47 -12.02 12.85
C VAL A 61 -3.03 -12.22 11.43
N LEU A 62 -4.05 -11.45 11.04
CA LEU A 62 -4.68 -11.55 9.73
C LEU A 62 -3.68 -11.26 8.60
N ALA A 63 -3.05 -10.09 8.63
CA ALA A 63 -2.14 -9.68 7.56
C ALA A 63 -0.90 -10.58 7.49
N GLY A 64 -0.38 -11.03 8.64
CA GLY A 64 0.72 -12.01 8.68
C GLY A 64 0.36 -13.34 8.00
N HIS A 65 -0.87 -13.83 8.18
CA HIS A 65 -1.34 -15.04 7.48
C HIS A 65 -1.51 -14.81 5.97
N LEU A 66 -2.03 -13.65 5.56
CA LEU A 66 -2.18 -13.30 4.14
C LEU A 66 -0.82 -13.19 3.46
N LEU A 67 0.15 -12.52 4.08
CA LEU A 67 1.51 -12.37 3.55
C LEU A 67 2.21 -13.71 3.33
N LYS A 68 2.00 -14.69 4.21
CA LYS A 68 2.63 -16.01 4.11
C LYS A 68 1.99 -16.92 3.05
N ARG A 69 0.70 -16.73 2.73
CA ARG A 69 -0.07 -17.72 1.93
C ARG A 69 -0.55 -17.21 0.57
N LEU A 70 -0.40 -15.92 0.30
CA LEU A 70 -0.80 -15.28 -0.96
C LEU A 70 0.38 -14.61 -1.63
N ASN A 71 0.45 -14.73 -2.95
CA ASN A 71 1.49 -14.07 -3.78
C ASN A 71 0.95 -12.82 -4.49
N CYS A 72 -0.24 -12.34 -4.12
CA CYS A 72 -0.80 -11.10 -4.65
C CYS A 72 -0.32 -9.88 -3.87
N GLU A 73 -0.52 -8.70 -4.42
CA GLU A 73 -0.28 -7.44 -3.73
C GLU A 73 -1.17 -7.33 -2.50
N LEU A 74 -0.60 -6.90 -1.37
CA LEU A 74 -1.35 -6.65 -0.13
C LEU A 74 -1.17 -5.20 0.29
N ILE A 75 -2.25 -4.45 0.32
CA ILE A 75 -2.31 -3.06 0.76
C ILE A 75 -2.96 -3.03 2.15
N ILE A 76 -2.20 -2.61 3.14
CA ILE A 76 -2.70 -2.41 4.51
C ILE A 76 -2.83 -0.91 4.73
N SER A 77 -4.05 -0.44 4.95
CA SER A 77 -4.35 0.99 4.97
C SER A 77 -4.99 1.46 6.27
N LYS A 78 -4.66 2.69 6.64
CA LYS A 78 -5.34 3.44 7.71
C LYS A 78 -5.49 4.88 7.24
N PHE A 79 -6.70 5.25 6.87
CA PHE A 79 -7.01 6.63 6.52
C PHE A 79 -7.55 7.36 7.76
N LEU A 80 -6.89 8.46 8.13
CA LEU A 80 -7.27 9.32 9.26
C LEU A 80 -8.18 10.47 8.81
N ILE A 81 -8.11 10.81 7.53
CA ILE A 81 -8.91 11.86 6.90
C ILE A 81 -9.58 11.31 5.64
N PRO A 82 -10.63 11.94 5.12
CA PRO A 82 -11.25 11.56 3.86
C PRO A 82 -10.25 11.64 2.70
N VAL A 83 -10.21 10.62 1.85
CA VAL A 83 -9.21 10.48 0.78
C VAL A 83 -9.22 11.68 -0.20
N HIS A 84 -10.37 12.29 -0.44
CA HIS A 84 -10.51 13.44 -1.34
C HIS A 84 -9.93 14.76 -0.76
N THR A 85 -9.53 14.77 0.51
CA THR A 85 -8.88 15.94 1.15
C THR A 85 -7.35 15.85 1.12
N LEU A 86 -6.80 14.74 0.61
CA LEU A 86 -5.36 14.55 0.49
C LEU A 86 -4.76 15.54 -0.51
N LYS A 87 -3.66 16.18 -0.12
CA LYS A 87 -2.91 17.13 -0.96
C LYS A 87 -1.62 16.54 -1.51
N ARG A 88 -1.09 15.50 -0.88
CA ARG A 88 0.14 14.84 -1.29
C ARG A 88 0.13 13.37 -0.92
N ILE A 89 0.71 12.55 -1.81
CA ILE A 89 1.03 11.15 -1.54
C ILE A 89 2.55 11.08 -1.41
N VAL A 90 3.04 10.70 -0.24
CA VAL A 90 4.48 10.52 0.06
C VAL A 90 4.77 9.04 0.02
N VAL A 91 5.62 8.60 -0.90
CA VAL A 91 5.92 7.18 -1.13
C VAL A 91 7.38 6.91 -0.81
N ALA A 92 7.64 6.21 0.28
CA ALA A 92 8.95 5.70 0.63
C ALA A 92 9.20 4.36 -0.06
N VAL A 93 10.27 4.26 -0.83
CA VAL A 93 10.58 3.11 -1.66
C VAL A 93 11.92 2.53 -1.24
N PRO A 94 11.98 1.23 -0.85
CA PRO A 94 13.23 0.62 -0.42
C PRO A 94 14.20 0.44 -1.59
N PRO A 95 15.50 0.34 -1.31
CA PRO A 95 16.51 0.01 -2.32
C PRO A 95 16.16 -1.30 -3.04
N LYS A 96 16.49 -1.38 -4.33
CA LYS A 96 16.25 -2.55 -5.19
C LYS A 96 14.77 -2.89 -5.45
N ALA A 97 13.82 -2.03 -5.08
CA ALA A 97 12.40 -2.25 -5.34
C ALA A 97 12.11 -2.40 -6.85
N GLU A 98 12.90 -1.79 -7.72
CA GLU A 98 12.79 -1.88 -9.17
C GLU A 98 12.94 -3.29 -9.73
N TYR A 99 13.54 -4.20 -8.97
CA TYR A 99 13.69 -5.62 -9.34
C TYR A 99 12.54 -6.51 -8.87
N GLU A 100 11.61 -5.96 -8.08
CA GLU A 100 10.44 -6.71 -7.62
C GLU A 100 9.34 -6.75 -8.68
N SER A 101 8.71 -7.89 -8.84
CA SER A 101 7.63 -8.10 -9.82
C SER A 101 6.42 -7.18 -9.58
N GLY A 102 6.22 -6.74 -8.35
CA GLY A 102 5.15 -5.80 -7.96
C GLY A 102 5.43 -4.34 -8.27
N PHE A 103 6.68 -3.98 -8.61
CA PHE A 103 7.11 -2.59 -8.79
C PHE A 103 6.26 -1.78 -9.79
N PRO A 104 5.99 -2.24 -11.01
CA PRO A 104 5.17 -1.48 -11.94
C PRO A 104 3.72 -1.29 -11.47
N ARG A 105 3.19 -2.28 -10.73
CA ARG A 105 1.79 -2.29 -10.28
C ARG A 105 1.53 -1.25 -9.19
N TRP A 106 2.28 -1.30 -8.09
CA TRP A 106 2.08 -0.33 -7.01
C TRP A 106 2.40 1.10 -7.46
N MET A 107 3.43 1.29 -8.30
CA MET A 107 3.75 2.58 -8.89
C MET A 107 2.58 3.13 -9.70
N GLU A 108 1.97 2.30 -10.55
CA GLU A 108 0.77 2.66 -11.30
C GLU A 108 -0.41 3.04 -10.39
N HIS A 109 -0.65 2.29 -9.31
CA HIS A 109 -1.72 2.58 -8.35
C HIS A 109 -1.57 3.99 -7.77
N PHE A 110 -0.39 4.37 -7.28
CA PHE A 110 -0.19 5.69 -6.68
C PHE A 110 -0.15 6.81 -7.71
N CYS A 111 0.37 6.58 -8.91
CA CYS A 111 0.28 7.54 -9.99
C CYS A 111 -1.18 7.81 -10.40
N ARG A 112 -1.99 6.76 -10.58
CA ARG A 112 -3.42 6.91 -10.86
C ARG A 112 -4.16 7.61 -9.74
N MET A 113 -3.87 7.26 -8.49
CA MET A 113 -4.46 7.91 -7.33
C MET A 113 -4.12 9.42 -7.31
N GLY A 114 -2.85 9.78 -7.50
CA GLY A 114 -2.42 11.17 -7.59
C GLY A 114 -3.13 11.94 -8.71
N SER A 115 -3.24 11.34 -9.90
CA SER A 115 -3.98 11.93 -11.02
C SER A 115 -5.47 12.12 -10.72
N THR A 116 -6.11 11.10 -10.13
CA THR A 116 -7.55 11.15 -9.81
C THR A 116 -7.87 12.16 -8.73
N LEU A 117 -7.01 12.31 -7.73
CA LEU A 117 -7.18 13.26 -6.62
C LEU A 117 -6.66 14.66 -6.96
N GLY A 118 -5.96 14.84 -8.08
CA GLY A 118 -5.31 16.09 -8.44
C GLY A 118 -4.17 16.47 -7.47
N CYS A 119 -3.60 15.50 -6.77
CA CYS A 119 -2.54 15.74 -5.79
C CYS A 119 -1.16 15.24 -6.30
N ARG A 120 -0.12 15.78 -5.70
CA ARG A 120 1.27 15.48 -6.03
C ARG A 120 1.70 14.14 -5.44
N VAL A 121 2.45 13.33 -6.20
CA VAL A 121 3.08 12.10 -5.68
C VAL A 121 4.57 12.35 -5.50
N HIS A 122 5.05 12.26 -4.27
CA HIS A 122 6.44 12.49 -3.91
C HIS A 122 7.10 11.16 -3.56
N PHE A 123 8.03 10.72 -4.38
CA PHE A 123 8.79 9.49 -4.18
C PHE A 123 10.11 9.77 -3.46
N PHE A 124 10.38 9.00 -2.43
CA PHE A 124 11.65 8.97 -1.71
C PHE A 124 12.32 7.63 -1.99
N ALA A 125 13.44 7.63 -2.71
CA ALA A 125 14.15 6.44 -3.12
C ALA A 125 15.64 6.74 -3.36
N ASN A 126 16.47 5.70 -3.48
CA ASN A 126 17.85 5.87 -3.91
C ASN A 126 17.92 6.27 -5.40
N GLU A 127 19.11 6.67 -5.87
CA GLU A 127 19.31 7.16 -7.25
C GLU A 127 18.87 6.14 -8.30
N LYS A 128 19.21 4.85 -8.14
CA LYS A 128 18.88 3.80 -9.13
C LYS A 128 17.39 3.58 -9.25
N THR A 129 16.70 3.40 -8.11
CA THR A 129 15.25 3.23 -8.08
C THR A 129 14.53 4.46 -8.62
N THR A 130 15.03 5.68 -8.30
CA THR A 130 14.51 6.95 -8.83
C THR A 130 14.59 7.00 -10.35
N ALA A 131 15.71 6.63 -10.95
CA ALA A 131 15.88 6.60 -12.41
C ALA A 131 14.87 5.66 -13.09
N HIS A 132 14.60 4.49 -12.49
CA HIS A 132 13.59 3.55 -12.98
C HIS A 132 12.17 4.11 -12.86
N LEU A 133 11.82 4.71 -11.71
CA LEU A 133 10.53 5.38 -11.49
C LEU A 133 10.30 6.47 -12.53
N GLN A 134 11.26 7.37 -12.71
CA GLN A 134 11.17 8.47 -13.68
C GLN A 134 10.93 7.95 -15.11
N THR A 135 11.65 6.90 -15.51
CA THR A 135 11.54 6.30 -16.83
C THR A 135 10.13 5.75 -17.06
N LEU A 136 9.59 4.97 -16.10
CA LEU A 136 8.28 4.38 -16.22
C LEU A 136 7.15 5.41 -16.16
N ILE A 137 7.26 6.39 -15.25
CA ILE A 137 6.26 7.45 -15.10
C ILE A 137 6.20 8.33 -16.35
N LYS A 138 7.34 8.75 -16.89
CA LYS A 138 7.40 9.51 -18.15
C LYS A 138 6.76 8.75 -19.32
N LYS A 139 6.87 7.43 -19.34
CA LYS A 139 6.28 6.60 -20.40
C LYS A 139 4.77 6.45 -20.27
N LYS A 140 4.25 6.23 -19.05
CA LYS A 140 2.85 5.79 -18.83
C LYS A 140 1.97 6.84 -18.16
N HIS A 141 2.54 7.78 -17.40
CA HIS A 141 1.80 8.67 -16.49
C HIS A 141 2.23 10.14 -16.60
N LYS A 142 2.35 10.64 -17.83
CA LYS A 142 2.85 12.01 -18.13
C LYS A 142 2.08 13.14 -17.45
N GLN A 143 0.83 12.90 -17.06
CA GLN A 143 -0.05 13.91 -16.48
C GLN A 143 0.06 13.99 -14.94
N VAL A 144 0.76 13.05 -14.31
CA VAL A 144 0.89 13.02 -12.85
C VAL A 144 1.98 13.98 -12.41
N LEU A 145 1.67 14.85 -11.47
CA LEU A 145 2.65 15.72 -10.83
C LEU A 145 3.49 14.89 -9.86
N THR A 146 4.77 14.70 -10.16
CA THR A 146 5.68 13.90 -9.36
C THR A 146 6.88 14.70 -8.90
N ASP A 147 7.29 14.51 -7.64
CA ASP A 147 8.54 14.98 -7.06
C ASP A 147 9.39 13.76 -6.66
N PHE A 148 10.71 13.95 -6.60
CA PHE A 148 11.65 12.90 -6.19
C PHE A 148 12.64 13.49 -5.18
N SER A 149 12.87 12.77 -4.10
CA SER A 149 13.90 13.07 -3.11
C SER A 149 14.74 11.84 -2.81
N LEU A 150 15.98 12.07 -2.45
CA LEU A 150 16.92 11.00 -2.14
C LEU A 150 16.60 10.37 -0.78
N LEU A 151 16.58 9.03 -0.75
CA LEU A 151 16.55 8.21 0.45
C LEU A 151 17.56 7.08 0.26
N GLU A 152 18.81 7.33 0.64
CA GLU A 152 19.89 6.35 0.48
C GLU A 152 19.87 5.29 1.57
N ASP A 153 19.69 5.71 2.81
CA ASP A 153 19.60 4.79 3.94
C ASP A 153 18.13 4.61 4.34
N TRP A 154 17.69 3.36 4.32
CA TRP A 154 16.33 3.03 4.75
C TRP A 154 16.07 3.35 6.23
N ASN A 155 17.11 3.43 7.05
CA ASN A 155 16.99 3.84 8.45
C ASN A 155 16.54 5.31 8.60
N ASP A 156 16.76 6.15 7.59
CA ASP A 156 16.30 7.54 7.56
C ASP A 156 14.80 7.70 7.31
N LEU A 157 14.07 6.60 7.10
CA LEU A 157 12.63 6.62 6.93
C LEU A 157 11.90 7.33 8.08
N LEU A 158 12.43 7.24 9.31
CA LEU A 158 11.86 7.94 10.46
C LEU A 158 12.00 9.46 10.37
N VAL A 159 13.10 9.94 9.79
CA VAL A 159 13.32 11.38 9.55
C VAL A 159 12.28 11.87 8.53
N LEU A 160 12.00 11.06 7.51
CA LEU A 160 10.99 11.37 6.50
C LEU A 160 9.60 11.49 7.11
N THR A 161 9.26 10.70 8.14
CA THR A 161 7.93 10.79 8.78
C THR A 161 7.69 12.17 9.41
N GLY A 162 8.73 12.85 9.88
CA GLY A 162 8.66 14.22 10.38
C GLY A 162 8.32 15.28 9.32
N GLN A 163 8.44 14.94 8.03
CA GLN A 163 8.08 15.83 6.91
C GLN A 163 6.66 15.59 6.39
N VAL A 164 5.94 14.61 6.96
CA VAL A 164 4.58 14.26 6.56
C VAL A 164 3.57 15.09 7.33
N SER A 165 2.80 15.91 6.63
CA SER A 165 1.73 16.71 7.20
C SER A 165 0.43 15.90 7.37
N TYR A 166 -0.52 16.41 8.14
CA TYR A 166 -1.79 15.73 8.42
C TYR A 166 -2.66 15.49 7.17
N ASP A 167 -2.48 16.28 6.12
CA ASP A 167 -3.17 16.18 4.83
C ASP A 167 -2.37 15.39 3.78
N HIS A 168 -1.29 14.72 4.19
CA HIS A 168 -0.52 13.82 3.35
C HIS A 168 -0.89 12.35 3.60
N LEU A 169 -0.82 11.53 2.57
CA LEU A 169 -0.84 10.08 2.69
C LEU A 169 0.60 9.56 2.69
N LEU A 170 1.04 8.99 3.78
CA LEU A 170 2.31 8.25 3.82
C LEU A 170 2.09 6.82 3.33
N VAL A 171 2.88 6.43 2.35
CA VAL A 171 2.93 5.09 1.79
C VAL A 171 4.33 4.53 1.99
N ILE A 172 4.43 3.34 2.53
CA ILE A 172 5.69 2.62 2.70
C ILE A 172 5.63 1.37 1.85
N ILE A 173 6.45 1.33 0.82
CA ILE A 173 6.62 0.13 0.00
C ILE A 173 7.46 -0.85 0.78
N SER A 174 6.98 -2.08 0.89
CA SER A 174 7.71 -3.16 1.51
C SER A 174 7.72 -4.41 0.63
N ALA A 175 8.64 -5.30 0.93
CA ALA A 175 8.81 -6.54 0.20
C ALA A 175 8.66 -7.75 1.14
N ARG A 176 8.51 -8.92 0.57
CA ARG A 176 8.36 -10.17 1.33
C ARG A 176 9.73 -10.71 1.75
N PRO A 177 9.82 -11.39 2.89
CA PRO A 177 11.05 -12.11 3.26
C PRO A 177 11.54 -13.00 2.11
N GLY A 178 12.84 -12.90 1.83
CA GLY A 178 13.49 -13.67 0.76
C GLY A 178 13.50 -12.99 -0.62
N THR A 179 12.96 -11.78 -0.75
CA THR A 179 13.07 -10.97 -1.97
C THR A 179 14.18 -9.93 -1.87
N LEU A 180 14.59 -9.32 -3.00
CA LEU A 180 15.78 -8.47 -3.10
C LEU A 180 15.67 -7.14 -2.33
N SER A 181 14.47 -6.60 -2.24
CA SER A 181 14.21 -5.32 -1.58
C SER A 181 13.69 -5.49 -0.14
N TYR A 182 13.68 -6.72 0.38
CA TYR A 182 13.26 -6.97 1.76
C TYR A 182 14.26 -6.38 2.76
N ASP A 183 13.75 -5.68 3.75
CA ASP A 183 14.50 -5.19 4.90
C ASP A 183 13.81 -5.59 6.21
N SER A 184 14.58 -6.10 7.18
CA SER A 184 14.03 -6.55 8.46
C SER A 184 13.45 -5.42 9.33
N SER A 185 13.83 -4.17 9.05
CA SER A 185 13.27 -3.00 9.73
C SER A 185 11.77 -2.81 9.43
N PHE A 186 11.26 -3.36 8.31
CA PHE A 186 9.82 -3.36 8.02
C PHE A 186 8.98 -3.94 9.18
N GLU A 187 9.51 -4.89 9.91
CA GLU A 187 8.82 -5.48 11.06
C GLU A 187 8.77 -4.53 12.28
N LYS A 188 9.69 -3.56 12.35
CA LYS A 188 9.82 -2.60 13.47
C LYS A 188 9.11 -1.28 13.21
N LEU A 189 8.98 -0.86 11.94
CA LEU A 189 8.40 0.42 11.51
C LEU A 189 7.11 0.81 12.24
N PRO A 190 6.29 -0.08 12.56
CA PRO A 190 4.98 0.18 13.11
C PRO A 190 4.94 0.60 14.55
N ARG A 191 5.89 0.15 15.33
CA ARG A 191 6.09 0.67 16.68
C ARG A 191 6.59 2.12 16.66
N GLN A 192 7.26 2.49 15.59
CA GLN A 192 7.89 3.79 15.41
C GLN A 192 6.89 4.83 14.86
N LEU A 193 5.96 4.38 14.00
CA LEU A 193 4.91 5.22 13.43
C LEU A 193 3.67 5.37 14.31
N SER A 194 3.57 4.63 15.41
CA SER A 194 2.42 4.68 16.33
C SER A 194 2.63 5.64 17.52
N LYS A 195 3.78 6.29 17.60
CA LYS A 195 4.07 7.37 18.55
C LYS A 195 3.73 8.72 17.94
#